data_d6b935da532672ef100f09e1eb89c987
#
_entry.id   d6b935da532672ef100f09e1eb89c987
#
_cell.length_a   1.000
_cell.length_b   1.000
_cell.length_c   1.000
_cell.angle_alpha   90.00
_cell.angle_beta   90.00
_cell.angle_gamma   90.00
#
_symmetry.space_group_name_H-M   'P 1'
#
loop_
_entity.id
_entity.type
_entity.pdbx_description
1 polymer ?
#
loop_
_entity_poly.entity_id
_entity_poly.type
_entity_poly.pdbx_seq_one_letter_code
_entity_poly.pdbx_strand_id
1 'polypeptide(L)'
;MSSPRLRVQFETLFEHYQGKSCGIQLEDITEILFCTRRNARIVLNKMEEEGWLEWHPAAGRGKLSQLVFKRSRADVSENLARRYLEEGKITQALNVLDQDKSKLAKVLDTYLGIIHQEDQQVVRLPYYRPLSMLNPTFPIRRSELHIIQQVFSGLVTIDDNDDLQPD
;
A
#
# COMPACT_ATOMS: atom_id res chain seq x y z
N MET A 1 8.79 -6.25 -5.98
CA MET A 1 8.28 -4.89 -5.72
C MET A 1 7.43 -4.46 -6.92
N SER A 2 6.16 -4.34 -6.70
CA SER A 2 5.19 -3.91 -7.71
C SER A 2 5.39 -2.43 -8.03
N SER A 3 5.67 -2.13 -9.28
CA SER A 3 5.96 -0.76 -9.75
C SER A 3 4.65 -0.05 -10.12
N PRO A 4 4.52 1.28 -9.91
CA PRO A 4 3.36 2.06 -10.37
C PRO A 4 3.04 1.82 -11.86
N ARG A 5 4.07 1.59 -12.67
CA ARG A 5 3.94 1.26 -14.09
C ARG A 5 3.25 -0.08 -14.31
N LEU A 6 3.52 -1.08 -13.48
CA LEU A 6 2.87 -2.39 -13.58
C LEU A 6 1.37 -2.30 -13.31
N ARG A 7 0.96 -1.46 -12.34
CA ARG A 7 -0.45 -1.18 -12.07
C ARG A 7 -1.15 -0.59 -13.28
N VAL A 8 -0.58 0.45 -13.87
CA VAL A 8 -1.16 1.10 -15.07
C VAL A 8 -1.31 0.09 -16.21
N GLN A 9 -0.31 -0.76 -16.43
CA GLN A 9 -0.39 -1.81 -17.45
C GLN A 9 -1.48 -2.84 -17.16
N PHE A 10 -1.65 -3.23 -15.89
CA PHE A 10 -2.75 -4.10 -15.47
C PHE A 10 -4.12 -3.44 -15.71
N GLU A 11 -4.27 -2.18 -15.31
CA GLU A 11 -5.51 -1.42 -15.52
C GLU A 11 -5.87 -1.31 -16.99
N THR A 12 -4.88 -1.05 -17.85
CA THR A 12 -5.08 -1.01 -19.31
C THR A 12 -5.60 -2.34 -19.86
N LEU A 13 -5.01 -3.47 -19.46
CA LEU A 13 -5.49 -4.79 -19.85
C LEU A 13 -6.88 -5.09 -19.28
N PHE A 14 -7.08 -4.76 -17.99
CA PHE A 14 -8.36 -5.00 -17.32
C PHE A 14 -9.51 -4.21 -17.95
N GLU A 15 -9.28 -2.97 -18.35
CA GLU A 15 -10.27 -2.14 -19.05
C GLU A 15 -10.56 -2.68 -20.44
N HIS A 16 -9.52 -3.03 -21.21
CA HIS A 16 -9.68 -3.54 -22.56
C HIS A 16 -10.52 -4.82 -22.59
N TYR A 17 -10.27 -5.74 -21.68
CA TYR A 17 -11.00 -7.01 -21.58
C TYR A 17 -12.18 -6.97 -20.60
N GLN A 18 -12.49 -5.80 -20.03
CA GLN A 18 -13.57 -5.62 -19.04
C GLN A 18 -13.49 -6.58 -17.84
N GLY A 19 -12.27 -6.95 -17.44
CA GLY A 19 -12.03 -7.92 -16.38
C GLY A 19 -12.49 -9.36 -16.68
N LYS A 20 -12.87 -9.64 -17.90
CA LYS A 20 -13.32 -11.00 -18.30
C LYS A 20 -12.13 -11.86 -18.71
N SER A 21 -12.13 -13.09 -18.22
CA SER A 21 -11.16 -14.09 -18.66
C SER A 21 -11.40 -14.45 -20.13
N CYS A 22 -10.35 -14.45 -20.93
CA CYS A 22 -10.48 -14.65 -22.38
C CYS A 22 -9.26 -15.38 -22.97
N GLY A 23 -9.50 -15.98 -24.14
CA GLY A 23 -8.42 -16.52 -24.97
C GLY A 23 -7.87 -15.41 -25.86
N ILE A 24 -6.56 -15.16 -25.80
CA ILE A 24 -5.90 -14.06 -26.51
C ILE A 24 -4.57 -14.51 -27.11
N GLN A 25 -4.08 -13.76 -28.08
CA GLN A 25 -2.72 -13.92 -28.60
C GLN A 25 -1.76 -12.98 -27.85
N LEU A 26 -0.50 -13.37 -27.75
CA LEU A 26 0.52 -12.50 -27.10
C LEU A 26 0.69 -11.19 -27.88
N GLU A 27 0.43 -11.22 -29.17
CA GLU A 27 0.44 -10.08 -30.08
C GLU A 27 -0.55 -9.00 -29.64
N ASP A 28 -1.78 -9.39 -29.30
CA ASP A 28 -2.82 -8.45 -28.83
C ASP A 28 -2.35 -7.68 -27.58
N ILE A 29 -1.67 -8.40 -26.67
CA ILE A 29 -1.09 -7.77 -25.46
C ILE A 29 0.02 -6.79 -25.83
N THR A 30 0.87 -7.13 -26.83
CA THR A 30 1.92 -6.21 -27.28
C THR A 30 1.37 -4.94 -27.89
N GLU A 31 0.27 -5.02 -28.60
CA GLU A 31 -0.42 -3.86 -29.18
C GLU A 31 -1.07 -3.00 -28.08
N ILE A 32 -1.82 -3.63 -27.18
CA ILE A 32 -2.49 -2.91 -26.07
C ILE A 32 -1.50 -2.21 -25.16
N LEU A 33 -0.38 -2.87 -24.82
CA LEU A 33 0.64 -2.33 -23.90
C LEU A 33 1.73 -1.54 -24.60
N PHE A 34 1.69 -1.39 -25.94
CA PHE A 34 2.71 -0.74 -26.74
C PHE A 34 4.13 -1.22 -26.39
N CYS A 35 4.33 -2.54 -26.38
CA CYS A 35 5.59 -3.12 -25.96
C CYS A 35 6.01 -4.33 -26.81
N THR A 36 7.27 -4.77 -26.66
CA THR A 36 7.77 -5.96 -27.37
C THR A 36 7.19 -7.24 -26.74
N ARG A 37 7.14 -8.33 -27.50
CA ARG A 37 6.73 -9.68 -27.01
C ARG A 37 7.52 -10.12 -25.77
N ARG A 38 8.81 -9.82 -25.72
CA ARG A 38 9.65 -10.13 -24.56
C ARG A 38 9.18 -9.36 -23.33
N ASN A 39 8.90 -8.07 -23.49
CA ASN A 39 8.45 -7.23 -22.39
C ASN A 39 7.04 -7.63 -21.94
N ALA A 40 6.14 -7.94 -22.86
CA ALA A 40 4.78 -8.42 -22.55
C ALA A 40 4.83 -9.66 -21.62
N ARG A 41 5.68 -10.65 -21.93
CA ARG A 41 5.87 -11.83 -21.07
C ARG A 41 6.39 -11.47 -19.69
N ILE A 42 7.37 -10.56 -19.60
CA ILE A 42 7.91 -10.10 -18.31
C ILE A 42 6.83 -9.42 -17.48
N VAL A 43 6.01 -8.59 -18.11
CA VAL A 43 4.90 -7.88 -17.46
C VAL A 43 3.83 -8.86 -16.97
N LEU A 44 3.42 -9.81 -17.81
CA LEU A 44 2.44 -10.84 -17.44
C LEU A 44 2.94 -11.71 -16.28
N ASN A 45 4.19 -12.19 -16.33
CA ASN A 45 4.77 -12.97 -15.24
C ASN A 45 4.81 -12.18 -13.93
N LYS A 46 5.15 -10.89 -13.97
CA LYS A 46 5.11 -10.05 -12.78
C LYS A 46 3.70 -9.85 -12.23
N MET A 47 2.70 -9.70 -13.08
CA MET A 47 1.31 -9.62 -12.65
C MET A 47 0.81 -10.93 -12.05
N GLU A 48 1.29 -12.05 -12.55
CA GLU A 48 1.01 -13.39 -12.02
C GLU A 48 1.70 -13.62 -10.68
N GLU A 49 2.97 -13.24 -10.54
CA GLU A 49 3.72 -13.26 -9.26
C GLU A 49 3.02 -12.41 -8.17
N GLU A 50 2.42 -11.28 -8.55
CA GLU A 50 1.62 -10.43 -7.66
C GLU A 50 0.21 -10.99 -7.41
N GLY A 51 -0.19 -12.07 -8.08
CA GLY A 51 -1.51 -12.70 -7.94
C GLY A 51 -2.67 -11.86 -8.51
N TRP A 52 -2.40 -10.98 -9.48
CA TRP A 52 -3.41 -10.13 -10.10
C TRP A 52 -4.15 -10.84 -11.23
N LEU A 53 -3.43 -11.71 -11.95
CA LEU A 53 -3.95 -12.52 -13.05
C LEU A 53 -3.21 -13.86 -13.12
N GLU A 54 -3.71 -14.78 -13.93
CA GLU A 54 -3.03 -15.99 -14.37
C GLU A 54 -2.86 -15.96 -15.88
N TRP A 55 -1.69 -16.37 -16.34
CA TRP A 55 -1.36 -16.45 -17.75
C TRP A 55 -1.00 -17.87 -18.13
N HIS A 56 -1.83 -18.51 -18.97
CA HIS A 56 -1.59 -19.85 -19.47
C HIS A 56 -1.21 -19.80 -20.96
N PRO A 57 0.09 -19.77 -21.30
CA PRO A 57 0.53 -19.71 -22.68
C PRO A 57 0.18 -21.00 -23.43
N ALA A 58 -0.42 -20.85 -24.60
CA ALA A 58 -0.68 -21.99 -25.47
C ALA A 58 0.58 -22.34 -26.28
N ALA A 59 0.87 -23.64 -26.38
CA ALA A 59 1.91 -24.14 -27.24
C ALA A 59 1.37 -24.36 -28.66
N GLY A 60 1.98 -23.71 -29.66
CA GLY A 60 1.67 -23.88 -31.07
C GLY A 60 1.21 -22.61 -31.78
N ARG A 61 1.46 -22.56 -33.08
CA ARG A 61 1.10 -21.43 -33.95
C ARG A 61 -0.43 -21.31 -34.03
N GLY A 62 -0.98 -20.10 -33.80
CA GLY A 62 -2.40 -19.82 -33.93
C GLY A 62 -3.28 -20.29 -32.77
N LYS A 63 -2.72 -20.86 -31.71
CA LYS A 63 -3.46 -21.20 -30.51
C LYS A 63 -3.60 -19.98 -29.58
N LEU A 64 -4.77 -19.80 -28.99
CA LEU A 64 -5.05 -18.76 -28.02
C LEU A 64 -4.53 -19.16 -26.65
N SER A 65 -3.75 -18.29 -26.05
CA SER A 65 -3.37 -18.38 -24.64
C SER A 65 -4.49 -17.89 -23.75
N GLN A 66 -4.60 -18.38 -22.54
CA GLN A 66 -5.68 -17.98 -21.64
C GLN A 66 -5.17 -16.93 -20.64
N LEU A 67 -5.90 -15.82 -20.55
CA LEU A 67 -5.72 -14.77 -19.56
C LEU A 67 -6.89 -14.83 -18.57
N VAL A 68 -6.59 -14.95 -17.28
CA VAL A 68 -7.59 -15.02 -16.20
C VAL A 68 -7.32 -13.95 -15.20
N PHE A 69 -8.22 -12.97 -15.06
CA PHE A 69 -8.12 -11.94 -14.03
C PHE A 69 -8.55 -12.49 -12.67
N LYS A 70 -7.68 -12.37 -11.66
CA LYS A 70 -7.92 -12.82 -10.27
C LYS A 70 -8.31 -11.69 -9.34
N ARG A 71 -7.97 -10.46 -9.68
CA ARG A 71 -8.22 -9.26 -8.87
C ARG A 71 -8.91 -8.20 -9.70
N SER A 72 -9.74 -7.42 -9.03
CA SER A 72 -10.29 -6.20 -9.63
C SER A 72 -9.28 -5.05 -9.58
N ARG A 73 -9.53 -3.97 -10.32
CA ARG A 73 -8.73 -2.72 -10.23
C ARG A 73 -8.71 -2.17 -8.81
N ALA A 74 -9.87 -2.19 -8.14
CA ALA A 74 -9.98 -1.70 -6.77
C ALA A 74 -9.10 -2.51 -5.81
N ASP A 75 -9.16 -3.85 -5.89
CA ASP A 75 -8.35 -4.73 -5.04
C ASP A 75 -6.86 -4.50 -5.24
N VAL A 76 -6.41 -4.32 -6.49
CA VAL A 76 -4.99 -4.05 -6.79
C VAL A 76 -4.56 -2.71 -6.22
N SER A 77 -5.38 -1.65 -6.40
CA SER A 77 -5.09 -0.33 -5.87
C SER A 77 -5.07 -0.30 -4.34
N GLU A 78 -6.03 -0.95 -3.68
CA GLU A 78 -6.09 -1.04 -2.22
C GLU A 78 -4.89 -1.80 -1.64
N ASN A 79 -4.51 -2.93 -2.22
CA ASN A 79 -3.35 -3.70 -1.77
C ASN A 79 -2.04 -2.92 -1.94
N LEU A 80 -1.88 -2.19 -3.04
CA LEU A 80 -0.72 -1.33 -3.25
C LEU A 80 -0.70 -0.15 -2.27
N ALA A 81 -1.84 0.49 -2.04
CA ALA A 81 -1.95 1.57 -1.07
C ALA A 81 -1.58 1.10 0.34
N ARG A 82 -2.04 -0.09 0.75
CA ARG A 82 -1.70 -0.70 2.04
C ARG A 82 -0.20 -0.92 2.17
N ARG A 83 0.47 -1.49 1.16
CA ARG A 83 1.94 -1.66 1.17
C ARG A 83 2.67 -0.31 1.30
N TYR A 84 2.22 0.72 0.58
CA TYR A 84 2.82 2.05 0.70
C TYR A 84 2.63 2.67 2.08
N LEU A 85 1.49 2.42 2.74
CA LEU A 85 1.25 2.84 4.13
C LEU A 85 2.16 2.11 5.11
N GLU A 86 2.38 0.80 4.92
CA GLU A 86 3.33 0.00 5.71
C GLU A 86 4.78 0.51 5.59
N GLU A 87 5.14 1.03 4.42
CA GLU A 87 6.43 1.68 4.17
C GLU A 87 6.47 3.17 4.60
N GLY A 88 5.38 3.72 5.17
CA GLY A 88 5.26 5.14 5.55
C GLY A 88 5.13 6.11 4.37
N LYS A 89 4.83 5.61 3.17
CA LYS A 89 4.77 6.39 1.93
C LYS A 89 3.36 6.88 1.62
N ILE A 90 2.80 7.74 2.47
CA ILE A 90 1.40 8.19 2.41
C ILE A 90 1.05 8.86 1.07
N THR A 91 1.95 9.70 0.53
CA THR A 91 1.73 10.36 -0.76
C THR A 91 1.59 9.36 -1.90
N GLN A 92 2.37 8.28 -1.89
CA GLN A 92 2.28 7.22 -2.90
C GLN A 92 1.00 6.40 -2.76
N ALA A 93 0.56 6.14 -1.52
CA ALA A 93 -0.71 5.50 -1.25
C ALA A 93 -1.89 6.32 -1.79
N LEU A 94 -1.88 7.65 -1.56
CA LEU A 94 -2.87 8.58 -2.11
C LEU A 94 -2.90 8.55 -3.64
N ASN A 95 -1.73 8.59 -4.28
CA ASN A 95 -1.63 8.57 -5.74
C ASN A 95 -2.18 7.28 -6.35
N VAL A 96 -1.97 6.15 -5.69
CA VAL A 96 -2.52 4.85 -6.13
C VAL A 96 -4.05 4.80 -6.00
N LEU A 97 -4.62 5.53 -5.05
CA LEU A 97 -6.06 5.65 -4.83
C LEU A 97 -6.70 6.82 -5.60
N ASP A 98 -6.02 7.32 -6.65
CA ASP A 98 -6.50 8.42 -7.51
C ASP A 98 -6.83 9.70 -6.72
N GLN A 99 -6.06 10.01 -5.67
CA GLN A 99 -6.26 11.14 -4.76
C GLN A 99 -7.62 11.09 -4.00
N ASP A 100 -8.30 9.95 -4.01
CA ASP A 100 -9.58 9.77 -3.34
C ASP A 100 -9.39 9.58 -1.84
N LYS A 101 -9.70 10.63 -1.08
CA LYS A 101 -9.58 10.65 0.37
C LYS A 101 -10.50 9.65 1.05
N SER A 102 -11.66 9.34 0.46
CA SER A 102 -12.62 8.39 1.03
C SER A 102 -12.09 6.96 0.93
N LYS A 103 -11.44 6.61 -0.19
CA LYS A 103 -10.76 5.30 -0.33
C LYS A 103 -9.57 5.19 0.61
N LEU A 104 -8.79 6.28 0.75
CA LEU A 104 -7.69 6.30 1.72
C LEU A 104 -8.21 6.10 3.15
N ALA A 105 -9.28 6.78 3.54
CA ALA A 105 -9.88 6.62 4.87
C ALA A 105 -10.25 5.16 5.13
N LYS A 106 -10.91 4.47 4.19
CA LYS A 106 -11.25 3.05 4.31
C LYS A 106 -10.03 2.15 4.46
N VAL A 107 -8.98 2.41 3.69
CA VAL A 107 -7.73 1.64 3.82
C VAL A 107 -7.06 1.93 5.17
N LEU A 108 -7.10 3.19 5.62
CA LEU A 108 -6.56 3.59 6.92
C LEU A 108 -7.34 2.98 8.08
N ASP A 109 -8.67 2.90 8.01
CA ASP A 109 -9.51 2.28 9.05
C ASP A 109 -9.12 0.81 9.29
N THR A 110 -8.69 0.11 8.24
CA THR A 110 -8.19 -1.27 8.38
C THR A 110 -6.73 -1.35 8.81
N TYR A 111 -5.95 -0.29 8.60
CA TYR A 111 -4.52 -0.23 8.92
C TYR A 111 -4.26 0.41 10.28
N LEU A 112 -5.06 1.43 10.63
CA LEU A 112 -4.99 2.16 11.90
C LEU A 112 -5.91 1.50 12.93
N GLY A 113 -5.56 1.61 14.17
CA GLY A 113 -6.36 1.12 15.27
C GLY A 113 -5.60 0.17 16.19
N ILE A 114 -6.33 -0.47 17.08
CA ILE A 114 -5.78 -1.40 18.05
C ILE A 114 -5.72 -2.79 17.40
N ILE A 115 -4.52 -3.32 17.25
CA ILE A 115 -4.31 -4.69 16.81
C ILE A 115 -3.96 -5.53 18.04
N HIS A 116 -4.75 -6.59 18.27
CA HIS A 116 -4.42 -7.59 19.27
C HIS A 116 -3.46 -8.60 18.63
N GLN A 117 -2.21 -8.60 19.06
CA GLN A 117 -1.20 -9.54 18.60
C GLN A 117 -0.56 -10.22 19.82
N GLU A 118 -0.77 -11.52 19.98
CA GLU A 118 -0.16 -12.38 21.01
C GLU A 118 -0.05 -11.73 22.41
N ASP A 119 -1.18 -11.38 23.03
CA ASP A 119 -1.27 -10.69 24.35
C ASP A 119 -0.78 -9.23 24.39
N GLN A 120 -0.45 -8.61 23.27
CA GLN A 120 -0.10 -7.22 23.21
C GLN A 120 -1.13 -6.41 22.43
N GLN A 121 -1.49 -5.25 22.93
CA GLN A 121 -2.29 -4.26 22.20
C GLN A 121 -1.32 -3.31 21.48
N VAL A 122 -1.29 -3.39 20.15
CA VAL A 122 -0.51 -2.48 19.32
C VAL A 122 -1.42 -1.40 18.75
N VAL A 123 -1.17 -0.15 19.11
CA VAL A 123 -1.88 1.00 18.56
C VAL A 123 -1.04 1.59 17.43
N ARG A 124 -1.59 1.57 16.20
CA ARG A 124 -0.96 2.20 15.04
C ARG A 124 -1.54 3.59 14.83
N LEU A 125 -0.72 4.61 15.03
CA LEU A 125 -1.08 6.00 14.81
C LEU A 125 -0.37 6.54 13.56
N PRO A 126 -1.08 7.29 12.69
CA PRO A 126 -0.44 7.95 11.57
C PRO A 126 0.39 9.12 12.06
N TYR A 127 1.65 9.15 11.67
CA TYR A 127 2.51 10.29 11.92
C TYR A 127 3.13 10.78 10.62
N TYR A 128 3.00 12.06 10.34
CA TYR A 128 3.35 12.63 9.03
C TYR A 128 4.84 12.83 8.79
N ARG A 129 5.67 12.58 9.81
CA ARG A 129 7.14 12.70 9.73
C ARG A 129 7.80 11.63 10.60
N PRO A 130 9.02 11.20 10.27
CA PRO A 130 9.79 10.37 11.18
C PRO A 130 10.04 11.12 12.50
N LEU A 131 9.95 10.39 13.60
CA LEU A 131 10.29 10.92 14.93
C LEU A 131 11.76 11.30 14.92
N SER A 132 12.07 12.48 15.48
CA SER A 132 13.44 12.87 15.75
C SER A 132 13.97 12.08 16.95
N MET A 133 15.26 12.24 17.25
CA MET A 133 15.84 11.68 18.45
C MET A 133 15.10 12.23 19.68
N LEU A 134 14.39 11.35 20.38
CA LEU A 134 13.62 11.71 21.56
C LEU A 134 14.57 12.00 22.72
N ASN A 135 14.84 13.27 22.97
CA ASN A 135 15.65 13.72 24.07
C ASN A 135 14.92 14.84 24.83
N PRO A 136 14.57 14.64 26.13
CA PRO A 136 13.80 15.60 26.91
C PRO A 136 14.51 16.94 27.13
N THR A 137 15.82 17.03 26.90
CA THR A 137 16.60 18.27 27.09
C THR A 137 16.61 19.19 25.88
N PHE A 138 16.14 18.74 24.71
CA PHE A 138 16.07 19.56 23.51
C PHE A 138 14.67 20.13 23.28
N PRO A 139 14.55 21.29 22.62
CA PRO A 139 13.25 21.81 22.21
C PRO A 139 12.58 20.83 21.25
N ILE A 140 11.43 20.31 21.67
CA ILE A 140 10.70 19.24 21.01
C ILE A 140 9.42 19.81 20.41
N ARG A 141 8.94 19.17 19.34
CA ARG A 141 7.63 19.49 18.78
C ARG A 141 6.53 18.96 19.71
N ARG A 142 5.39 19.64 19.72
CA ARG A 142 4.24 19.27 20.58
C ARG A 142 3.87 17.79 20.45
N SER A 143 3.95 17.22 19.26
CA SER A 143 3.64 15.82 19.00
C SER A 143 4.66 14.83 19.55
N GLU A 144 5.92 15.22 19.62
CA GLU A 144 7.00 14.42 20.22
C GLU A 144 6.99 14.51 21.74
N LEU A 145 6.53 15.64 22.27
CA LEU A 145 6.40 15.87 23.71
C LEU A 145 5.49 14.82 24.38
N HIS A 146 4.36 14.49 23.75
CA HIS A 146 3.48 13.44 24.26
C HIS A 146 4.17 12.08 24.39
N ILE A 147 5.01 11.73 23.41
CA ILE A 147 5.74 10.46 23.44
C ILE A 147 6.81 10.51 24.53
N ILE A 148 7.51 11.64 24.67
CA ILE A 148 8.52 11.83 25.70
C ILE A 148 7.90 11.73 27.09
N GLN A 149 6.77 12.35 27.32
CA GLN A 149 6.02 12.25 28.58
C GLN A 149 5.57 10.83 28.94
N GLN A 150 5.42 9.94 27.94
CA GLN A 150 5.09 8.54 28.19
C GLN A 150 6.32 7.64 28.44
N VAL A 151 7.50 8.08 28.03
CA VAL A 151 8.74 7.28 28.07
C VAL A 151 9.71 7.75 29.16
N PHE A 152 9.69 9.03 29.48
CA PHE A 152 10.58 9.65 30.45
C PHE A 152 9.77 10.21 31.61
N SER A 153 10.17 9.89 32.83
CA SER A 153 9.67 10.53 34.05
C SER A 153 10.31 11.89 34.24
N GLY A 154 9.52 12.85 34.69
CA GLY A 154 10.01 14.15 35.15
C GLY A 154 10.62 14.06 36.55
N LEU A 155 11.15 15.16 37.05
CA LEU A 155 11.49 15.28 38.46
C LEU A 155 10.26 15.62 39.31
N VAL A 156 9.31 16.30 38.70
CA VAL A 156 8.07 16.76 39.32
C VAL A 156 6.90 16.66 38.30
N THR A 157 5.71 16.42 38.81
CA THR A 157 4.44 16.54 38.13
C THR A 157 3.58 17.65 38.72
N ILE A 158 2.63 18.14 38.00
CA ILE A 158 1.64 19.10 38.48
C ILE A 158 0.32 18.34 38.69
N ASP A 159 -0.22 18.40 39.88
CA ASP A 159 -1.49 17.78 40.23
C ASP A 159 -2.70 18.60 39.77
N ASP A 160 -3.91 18.08 39.97
CA ASP A 160 -5.16 18.74 39.59
C ASP A 160 -5.43 20.07 40.33
N ASN A 161 -4.64 20.42 41.37
CA ASN A 161 -4.74 21.65 42.13
C ASN A 161 -3.65 22.65 41.75
N ASP A 162 -2.88 22.41 40.70
CA ASP A 162 -1.70 23.16 40.25
C ASP A 162 -0.52 23.11 41.23
N ASP A 163 -0.48 22.13 42.17
CA ASP A 163 0.62 21.93 43.05
C ASP A 163 1.70 21.00 42.47
N LEU A 164 2.98 21.34 42.72
CA LEU A 164 4.13 20.54 42.31
C LEU A 164 4.31 19.32 43.21
N GLN A 165 4.23 18.15 42.63
CA GLN A 165 4.46 16.86 43.29
C GLN A 165 5.72 16.19 42.73
N PRO A 166 6.48 15.41 43.51
CA PRO A 166 7.52 14.53 42.98
C PRO A 166 6.89 13.50 42.02
N ASP A 167 7.56 13.25 40.88
CA ASP A 167 7.07 12.26 39.87
C ASP A 167 7.42 10.84 40.28
#